data_57890c3281590b52a71710652e1080b0
#
_entry.id   57890c3281590b52a71710652e1080b0
#
_cell.length_a   1.000
_cell.length_b   1.000
_cell.length_c   1.000
_cell.angle_alpha   90.00
_cell.angle_beta   90.00
_cell.angle_gamma   90.00
#
_symmetry.space_group_name_H-M   'P 1'
#
loop_
_entity.id
_entity.type
_entity.pdbx_description
1 polymer ?
#
loop_
_entity_poly.entity_id
_entity_poly.type
_entity_poly.pdbx_seq_one_letter_code
_entity_poly.pdbx_strand_id
1 'polypeptide(L)'
;MANKWVYTFKEGNMTMRNLLGGKGANLAEMTEIGLPVPQGFTITTEACTQYYEDGRKINDEIMAQAMEGVAWMEKENGKKFGDLKNPLLVSVRSGARASMPGMMDTILNLGLNDDVVAAMIAGNPDPKFERFVYDSYRRFIQMFSDVVMEVGKKYFEQLIDKMKADRGVKFDVDLTAADLKELAEQFKAEYKNQLGTEFPSDPVEQLKLAIEAVFRSWDNPRANVYRRDNDIPYSWGTAVNVMPMVFGNLNDQSGTGVAFTRDPATGENKLMGEFLINAQGEDVVAGVRTPMPIAQMEQEFPEAYAEFLKVCETLENHYHDMQDMEFTVENKKLYMLQCRNGKRTAPAALKIACDLVDEGHKTPAEAVAMIDPRNLDTLLHPQFDAAALKAATPLGKGLGASPGAACGKVVFTADDAESWAERGEKVVLVRLETSPEDITGMKAAQGILTVRGGMTSHAAVVARGMGTCCVSGCGDINMDEENKKFTLAGQTFTEGSEISIDGTTGNIYAGIIPT
;
A
#
# COMPACT_ATOMS: atom_id res chain seq x y z
N MET A 1 3.61 -31.41 22.78
CA MET A 1 4.69 -30.50 22.27
C MET A 1 4.11 -29.10 22.31
N ALA A 2 4.86 -28.11 22.78
CA ALA A 2 4.40 -26.71 22.71
C ALA A 2 4.20 -26.30 21.24
N ASN A 3 3.16 -25.54 20.97
CA ASN A 3 2.90 -25.05 19.63
C ASN A 3 3.97 -24.02 19.25
N LYS A 4 4.46 -24.07 18.02
CA LYS A 4 5.37 -23.06 17.48
C LYS A 4 4.56 -21.98 16.77
N TRP A 5 4.45 -20.81 17.41
CA TRP A 5 3.67 -19.69 16.93
C TRP A 5 4.48 -18.66 16.12
N VAL A 6 5.82 -18.66 16.28
CA VAL A 6 6.71 -17.65 15.71
C VAL A 6 7.84 -18.31 14.92
N TYR A 7 8.11 -17.78 13.73
CA TYR A 7 9.17 -18.20 12.82
C TYR A 7 9.99 -16.98 12.40
N THR A 8 11.31 -17.05 12.55
CA THR A 8 12.20 -16.06 11.94
C THR A 8 12.19 -16.22 10.42
N PHE A 9 12.57 -15.17 9.68
CA PHE A 9 12.62 -15.28 8.21
C PHE A 9 13.61 -16.35 7.72
N LYS A 10 14.62 -16.69 8.54
CA LYS A 10 15.57 -17.78 8.25
C LYS A 10 15.00 -19.19 8.49
N GLU A 11 13.86 -19.30 9.16
CA GLU A 11 13.22 -20.59 9.47
C GLU A 11 12.08 -20.96 8.52
N GLY A 12 11.67 -20.03 7.67
CA GLY A 12 10.56 -20.21 6.75
C GLY A 12 10.98 -20.29 5.28
N ASN A 13 10.03 -20.62 4.42
CA ASN A 13 10.15 -20.59 2.96
C ASN A 13 8.77 -20.47 2.30
N MET A 14 8.73 -20.39 0.96
CA MET A 14 7.48 -20.20 0.21
C MET A 14 6.46 -21.34 0.36
N THR A 15 6.87 -22.55 0.72
CA THR A 15 5.95 -23.69 0.90
C THR A 15 5.10 -23.55 2.15
N MET A 16 5.53 -22.70 3.10
CA MET A 16 4.85 -22.46 4.37
C MET A 16 3.79 -21.35 4.29
N ARG A 17 3.30 -21.03 3.10
CA ARG A 17 2.33 -19.95 2.87
C ARG A 17 1.06 -20.08 3.71
N ASN A 18 0.60 -21.29 4.00
CA ASN A 18 -0.57 -21.51 4.84
C ASN A 18 -0.34 -21.07 6.28
N LEU A 19 0.88 -21.19 6.77
CA LEU A 19 1.27 -20.88 8.15
C LEU A 19 1.78 -19.45 8.31
N LEU A 20 2.63 -19.00 7.37
CA LEU A 20 3.30 -17.69 7.44
C LEU A 20 2.55 -16.59 6.69
N GLY A 21 1.46 -16.93 6.00
CA GLY A 21 0.80 -16.03 5.06
C GLY A 21 1.66 -15.80 3.80
N GLY A 22 1.09 -15.12 2.81
CA GLY A 22 1.82 -14.85 1.56
C GLY A 22 3.04 -13.95 1.75
N LYS A 23 2.89 -12.90 2.56
CA LYS A 23 3.98 -11.95 2.82
C LYS A 23 5.11 -12.59 3.64
N GLY A 24 4.79 -13.29 4.73
CA GLY A 24 5.79 -13.93 5.57
C GLY A 24 6.56 -15.04 4.83
N ALA A 25 5.85 -15.86 4.06
CA ALA A 25 6.48 -16.90 3.24
C ALA A 25 7.43 -16.30 2.18
N ASN A 26 7.03 -15.22 1.52
CA ASN A 26 7.88 -14.57 0.51
C ASN A 26 9.06 -13.82 1.13
N LEU A 27 8.91 -13.21 2.31
CA LEU A 27 10.04 -12.60 3.05
C LEU A 27 11.08 -13.67 3.44
N ALA A 28 10.61 -14.82 3.90
CA ALA A 28 11.47 -15.95 4.21
C ALA A 28 12.17 -16.50 2.96
N GLU A 29 11.43 -16.67 1.86
CA GLU A 29 11.97 -17.14 0.58
C GLU A 29 13.02 -16.19 0.02
N MET A 30 12.73 -14.88 -0.01
CA MET A 30 13.70 -13.87 -0.42
C MET A 30 14.97 -13.91 0.44
N THR A 31 14.84 -14.19 1.74
CA THR A 31 15.99 -14.37 2.65
C THR A 31 16.79 -15.61 2.27
N GLU A 32 16.14 -16.74 1.98
CA GLU A 32 16.78 -18.00 1.61
C GLU A 32 17.58 -17.88 0.31
N ILE A 33 17.04 -17.18 -0.69
CA ILE A 33 17.72 -16.94 -1.97
C ILE A 33 18.74 -15.79 -1.92
N GLY A 34 18.98 -15.20 -0.75
CA GLY A 34 20.08 -14.25 -0.50
C GLY A 34 19.77 -12.80 -0.87
N LEU A 35 18.49 -12.42 -1.00
CA LEU A 35 18.11 -11.03 -1.27
C LEU A 35 18.20 -10.15 0.00
N PRO A 36 18.40 -8.84 -0.14
CA PRO A 36 18.59 -7.92 0.99
C PRO A 36 17.27 -7.63 1.72
N VAL A 37 16.83 -8.56 2.55
CA VAL A 37 15.61 -8.43 3.37
C VAL A 37 16.00 -8.03 4.80
N PRO A 38 15.38 -6.99 5.38
CA PRO A 38 15.53 -6.71 6.81
C PRO A 38 15.08 -7.91 7.63
N GLN A 39 15.95 -8.44 8.49
CA GLN A 39 15.71 -9.69 9.18
C GLN A 39 14.74 -9.53 10.35
N GLY A 40 13.58 -10.12 10.23
CA GLY A 40 12.47 -10.12 11.17
C GLY A 40 11.89 -11.51 11.40
N PHE A 41 10.67 -11.55 11.92
CA PHE A 41 9.95 -12.79 12.19
C PHE A 41 8.47 -12.68 11.84
N THR A 42 7.83 -13.83 11.70
CA THR A 42 6.40 -13.95 11.43
C THR A 42 5.70 -14.67 12.58
N ILE A 43 4.62 -14.07 13.07
CA ILE A 43 3.64 -14.72 13.96
C ILE A 43 2.59 -15.37 13.06
N THR A 44 2.32 -16.65 13.27
CA THR A 44 1.60 -17.50 12.32
C THR A 44 0.10 -17.18 12.19
N THR A 45 -0.50 -17.65 11.10
CA THR A 45 -1.96 -17.61 10.92
C THR A 45 -2.71 -18.43 11.99
N GLU A 46 -2.07 -19.49 12.51
CA GLU A 46 -2.63 -20.29 13.60
C GLU A 46 -2.71 -19.50 14.91
N ALA A 47 -1.72 -18.63 15.16
CA ALA A 47 -1.78 -17.70 16.30
C ALA A 47 -2.97 -16.71 16.17
N CYS A 48 -3.32 -16.29 14.96
CA CYS A 48 -4.53 -15.50 14.71
C CYS A 48 -5.80 -16.27 15.08
N THR A 49 -5.90 -17.53 14.66
CA THR A 49 -7.03 -18.39 15.03
C THR A 49 -7.13 -18.54 16.54
N GLN A 50 -6.01 -18.81 17.21
CA GLN A 50 -5.95 -18.92 18.67
C GLN A 50 -6.36 -17.61 19.36
N TYR A 51 -5.94 -16.45 18.84
CA TYR A 51 -6.38 -15.15 19.35
C TYR A 51 -7.91 -15.01 19.37
N TYR A 52 -8.61 -15.45 18.32
CA TYR A 52 -10.07 -15.40 18.28
C TYR A 52 -10.71 -16.44 19.23
N GLU A 53 -10.13 -17.64 19.34
CA GLU A 53 -10.59 -18.69 20.28
C GLU A 53 -10.41 -18.25 21.74
N ASP A 54 -9.35 -17.52 22.06
CA ASP A 54 -9.06 -16.95 23.38
C ASP A 54 -9.87 -15.66 23.66
N GLY A 55 -10.90 -15.37 22.87
CA GLY A 55 -11.77 -14.20 23.08
C GLY A 55 -11.14 -12.88 22.70
N ARG A 56 -10.37 -12.85 21.62
CA ARG A 56 -9.64 -11.70 21.08
C ARG A 56 -8.55 -11.18 22.03
N LYS A 57 -7.76 -12.11 22.54
CA LYS A 57 -6.59 -11.82 23.38
C LYS A 57 -5.41 -12.66 22.94
N ILE A 58 -4.23 -12.05 22.94
CA ILE A 58 -2.97 -12.80 22.77
C ILE A 58 -2.64 -13.49 24.09
N ASN A 59 -2.48 -14.81 24.05
CA ASN A 59 -2.05 -15.57 25.21
C ASN A 59 -0.54 -15.39 25.50
N ASP A 60 -0.15 -15.76 26.71
CA ASP A 60 1.22 -15.56 27.19
C ASP A 60 2.26 -16.37 26.40
N GLU A 61 1.90 -17.52 25.85
CA GLU A 61 2.80 -18.35 25.04
C GLU A 61 3.12 -17.69 23.70
N ILE A 62 2.13 -17.15 23.00
CA ILE A 62 2.31 -16.39 21.75
C ILE A 62 3.19 -15.17 22.02
N MET A 63 2.89 -14.41 23.09
CA MET A 63 3.64 -13.22 23.41
C MET A 63 5.09 -13.54 23.83
N ALA A 64 5.31 -14.62 24.58
CA ALA A 64 6.66 -15.07 24.94
C ALA A 64 7.49 -15.40 23.70
N GLN A 65 6.94 -16.17 22.75
CA GLN A 65 7.61 -16.48 21.48
C GLN A 65 7.83 -15.23 20.61
N ALA A 66 6.91 -14.26 20.62
CA ALA A 66 7.11 -12.99 19.95
C ALA A 66 8.31 -12.22 20.54
N MET A 67 8.47 -12.22 21.87
CA MET A 67 9.61 -11.60 22.54
C MET A 67 10.94 -12.34 22.30
N GLU A 68 10.92 -13.66 22.15
CA GLU A 68 12.08 -14.43 21.67
C GLU A 68 12.46 -14.01 20.23
N GLY A 69 11.46 -13.80 19.37
CA GLY A 69 11.64 -13.23 18.03
C GLY A 69 12.27 -11.85 18.05
N VAL A 70 11.83 -10.97 18.96
CA VAL A 70 12.44 -9.64 19.17
C VAL A 70 13.91 -9.78 19.59
N ALA A 71 14.21 -10.63 20.56
CA ALA A 71 15.59 -10.86 21.03
C ALA A 71 16.50 -11.38 19.90
N TRP A 72 15.99 -12.30 19.07
CA TRP A 72 16.69 -12.76 17.89
C TRP A 72 16.94 -11.62 16.88
N MET A 73 15.93 -10.81 16.60
CA MET A 73 16.00 -9.68 15.67
C MET A 73 16.98 -8.61 16.16
N GLU A 74 17.02 -8.32 17.47
CA GLU A 74 18.00 -7.43 18.10
C GLU A 74 19.44 -7.90 17.82
N LYS A 75 19.70 -9.21 17.97
CA LYS A 75 21.01 -9.80 17.71
C LYS A 75 21.40 -9.72 16.24
N GLU A 76 20.48 -10.04 15.34
CA GLU A 76 20.73 -10.00 13.88
C GLU A 76 21.00 -8.58 13.37
N ASN A 77 20.34 -7.57 13.92
CA ASN A 77 20.43 -6.19 13.45
C ASN A 77 21.41 -5.32 14.27
N GLY A 78 21.95 -5.83 15.40
CA GLY A 78 22.84 -5.08 16.26
C GLY A 78 22.21 -3.87 16.92
N LYS A 79 20.88 -3.83 17.01
CA LYS A 79 20.07 -2.77 17.63
C LYS A 79 19.24 -3.38 18.75
N LYS A 80 18.74 -2.56 19.67
CA LYS A 80 17.95 -3.04 20.79
C LYS A 80 16.62 -2.30 20.90
N PHE A 81 15.56 -3.05 21.11
CA PHE A 81 14.20 -2.52 21.23
C PHE A 81 14.06 -1.70 22.51
N GLY A 82 13.67 -0.44 22.37
CA GLY A 82 13.57 0.51 23.49
C GLY A 82 14.91 1.03 24.04
N ASP A 83 16.05 0.75 23.39
CA ASP A 83 17.35 1.26 23.81
C ASP A 83 17.53 2.75 23.51
N LEU A 84 18.25 3.42 24.39
CA LEU A 84 18.54 4.86 24.24
C LEU A 84 19.83 5.15 23.45
N LYS A 85 20.64 4.14 23.14
CA LYS A 85 21.89 4.31 22.39
C LYS A 85 21.75 3.94 20.92
N ASN A 86 21.13 2.79 20.65
CA ASN A 86 20.94 2.29 19.30
C ASN A 86 19.56 1.61 19.20
N PRO A 87 18.48 2.39 19.17
CA PRO A 87 17.13 1.85 19.22
C PRO A 87 16.77 1.06 17.97
N LEU A 88 16.15 -0.11 18.18
CA LEU A 88 15.48 -0.86 17.15
C LEU A 88 14.05 -0.34 17.02
N LEU A 89 13.69 0.17 15.85
CA LEU A 89 12.32 0.48 15.50
C LEU A 89 11.80 -0.59 14.53
N VAL A 90 10.53 -0.94 14.65
CA VAL A 90 9.96 -2.03 13.87
C VAL A 90 8.68 -1.61 13.15
N SER A 91 8.38 -2.34 12.06
CA SER A 91 7.06 -2.36 11.45
C SER A 91 6.32 -3.64 11.86
N VAL A 92 5.01 -3.53 12.04
CA VAL A 92 4.11 -4.65 12.32
C VAL A 92 3.10 -4.70 11.18
N ARG A 93 3.16 -5.74 10.36
CA ARG A 93 2.46 -5.82 9.07
C ARG A 93 1.64 -7.10 8.99
N SER A 94 0.41 -6.97 8.51
CA SER A 94 -0.44 -8.13 8.19
C SER A 94 0.08 -8.95 7.02
N GLY A 95 -0.26 -10.23 6.98
CA GLY A 95 0.09 -11.12 5.87
C GLY A 95 -0.84 -12.33 5.79
N ALA A 96 -1.97 -12.22 5.08
CA ALA A 96 -2.87 -13.33 4.84
C ALA A 96 -2.32 -14.31 3.78
N ARG A 97 -2.87 -15.53 3.73
CA ARG A 97 -2.51 -16.54 2.71
C ARG A 97 -2.79 -16.04 1.30
N ALA A 98 -3.94 -15.37 1.11
CA ALA A 98 -4.28 -14.68 -0.11
C ALA A 98 -3.88 -13.20 -0.02
N SER A 99 -3.45 -12.61 -1.13
CA SER A 99 -3.18 -11.17 -1.19
C SER A 99 -4.46 -10.38 -1.05
N MET A 100 -4.52 -9.50 -0.05
CA MET A 100 -5.66 -8.62 0.26
C MET A 100 -5.17 -7.16 0.36
N PRO A 101 -4.86 -6.50 -0.77
CA PRO A 101 -4.25 -5.17 -0.77
C PRO A 101 -5.14 -4.14 -0.08
N GLY A 102 -4.60 -3.40 0.88
CA GLY A 102 -5.32 -2.33 1.58
C GLY A 102 -6.43 -2.77 2.55
N MET A 103 -6.68 -4.09 2.66
CA MET A 103 -7.79 -4.59 3.50
C MET A 103 -7.42 -4.75 4.97
N MET A 104 -6.14 -4.85 5.28
CA MET A 104 -5.64 -5.05 6.64
C MET A 104 -4.54 -4.05 6.98
N ASP A 105 -4.30 -3.89 8.24
CA ASP A 105 -3.54 -2.78 8.80
C ASP A 105 -2.02 -3.05 8.84
N THR A 106 -1.27 -1.95 8.88
CA THR A 106 0.19 -1.90 9.05
C THR A 106 0.51 -0.79 10.04
N ILE A 107 1.46 -1.05 10.95
CA ILE A 107 1.97 -0.06 11.90
C ILE A 107 3.47 0.12 11.63
N LEU A 108 3.92 1.36 11.43
CA LEU A 108 5.31 1.72 11.19
C LEU A 108 5.90 2.48 12.37
N ASN A 109 7.22 2.54 12.45
CA ASN A 109 7.97 3.32 13.44
C ASN A 109 7.70 2.92 14.90
N LEU A 110 7.26 1.70 15.15
CA LEU A 110 6.95 1.20 16.47
C LEU A 110 8.22 1.08 17.32
N GLY A 111 8.15 1.51 18.56
CA GLY A 111 9.27 1.58 19.50
C GLY A 111 9.65 3.02 19.88
N LEU A 112 9.10 4.03 19.21
CA LEU A 112 9.30 5.43 19.55
C LEU A 112 8.51 5.83 20.81
N ASN A 113 9.16 6.59 21.66
CA ASN A 113 8.62 7.30 22.80
C ASN A 113 9.46 8.56 23.05
N ASP A 114 9.10 9.39 24.02
CA ASP A 114 9.80 10.66 24.29
C ASP A 114 11.28 10.45 24.62
N ASP A 115 11.63 9.41 25.37
CA ASP A 115 13.01 9.11 25.77
C ASP A 115 13.85 8.65 24.58
N VAL A 116 13.32 7.76 23.75
CA VAL A 116 13.98 7.27 22.53
C VAL A 116 14.18 8.42 21.54
N VAL A 117 13.16 9.24 21.32
CA VAL A 117 13.23 10.44 20.45
C VAL A 117 14.33 11.39 20.93
N ALA A 118 14.33 11.75 22.22
CA ALA A 118 15.34 12.61 22.81
C ALA A 118 16.75 12.03 22.66
N ALA A 119 16.91 10.74 22.90
CA ALA A 119 18.19 10.04 22.80
C ALA A 119 18.71 9.97 21.35
N MET A 120 17.84 9.71 20.37
CA MET A 120 18.20 9.72 18.95
C MET A 120 18.71 11.09 18.50
N ILE A 121 18.02 12.16 18.89
CA ILE A 121 18.40 13.54 18.56
C ILE A 121 19.72 13.91 19.24
N ALA A 122 19.90 13.57 20.51
CA ALA A 122 21.15 13.83 21.24
C ALA A 122 22.35 13.08 20.62
N GLY A 123 22.11 11.92 20.03
CA GLY A 123 23.14 11.11 19.37
C GLY A 123 23.56 11.58 17.98
N ASN A 124 22.80 12.47 17.36
CA ASN A 124 23.10 13.00 16.03
C ASN A 124 22.73 14.48 15.94
N PRO A 125 23.72 15.38 15.88
CA PRO A 125 23.50 16.84 15.90
C PRO A 125 23.03 17.43 14.56
N ASP A 126 22.81 16.62 13.53
CA ASP A 126 22.31 17.11 12.23
C ASP A 126 20.86 17.60 12.36
N PRO A 127 20.55 18.87 12.06
CA PRO A 127 19.17 19.37 12.08
C PRO A 127 18.20 18.63 11.16
N LYS A 128 18.71 18.06 10.05
CA LYS A 128 17.88 17.23 9.15
C LYS A 128 17.50 15.92 9.81
N PHE A 129 18.39 15.35 10.64
CA PHE A 129 18.10 14.15 11.41
C PHE A 129 17.09 14.42 12.53
N GLU A 130 17.19 15.56 13.20
CA GLU A 130 16.17 15.98 14.18
C GLU A 130 14.78 16.06 13.53
N ARG A 131 14.70 16.68 12.36
CA ARG A 131 13.45 16.73 11.59
C ARG A 131 12.92 15.33 11.27
N PHE A 132 13.77 14.44 10.79
CA PHE A 132 13.43 13.04 10.51
C PHE A 132 12.85 12.32 11.72
N VAL A 133 13.48 12.49 12.91
CA VAL A 133 13.02 11.83 14.13
C VAL A 133 11.63 12.32 14.54
N TYR A 134 11.39 13.63 14.50
CA TYR A 134 10.06 14.18 14.84
C TYR A 134 9.00 13.83 13.78
N ASP A 135 9.35 13.78 12.50
CA ASP A 135 8.43 13.33 11.46
C ASP A 135 8.04 11.85 11.66
N SER A 136 9.02 11.01 11.97
CA SER A 136 8.77 9.60 12.28
C SER A 136 7.91 9.42 13.53
N TYR A 137 8.12 10.25 14.55
CA TYR A 137 7.35 10.20 15.79
C TYR A 137 5.89 10.63 15.60
N ARG A 138 5.66 11.76 14.93
CA ARG A 138 4.28 12.20 14.66
C ARG A 138 3.52 11.20 13.80
N ARG A 139 4.18 10.59 12.77
CA ARG A 139 3.61 9.53 11.94
C ARG A 139 3.26 8.30 12.76
N PHE A 140 4.13 7.89 13.68
CA PHE A 140 3.86 6.77 14.57
C PHE A 140 2.66 7.04 15.47
N ILE A 141 2.58 8.21 16.11
CA ILE A 141 1.45 8.57 16.98
C ILE A 141 0.15 8.54 16.19
N GLN A 142 0.11 9.15 15.00
CA GLN A 142 -1.06 9.17 14.14
C GLN A 142 -1.49 7.75 13.73
N MET A 143 -0.57 6.96 13.20
CA MET A 143 -0.84 5.61 12.72
C MET A 143 -1.26 4.66 13.85
N PHE A 144 -0.58 4.74 15.00
CA PHE A 144 -0.94 3.95 16.18
C PHE A 144 -2.33 4.33 16.70
N SER A 145 -2.62 5.62 16.75
CA SER A 145 -3.95 6.11 17.18
C SER A 145 -5.07 5.65 16.25
N ASP A 146 -4.86 5.77 14.94
CA ASP A 146 -5.85 5.40 13.92
C ASP A 146 -6.04 3.88 13.85
N VAL A 147 -4.94 3.15 13.66
CA VAL A 147 -4.98 1.71 13.39
C VAL A 147 -5.15 0.87 14.66
N VAL A 148 -4.39 1.18 15.72
CA VAL A 148 -4.39 0.35 16.94
C VAL A 148 -5.54 0.71 17.86
N MET A 149 -5.78 2.00 18.02
CA MET A 149 -6.76 2.52 18.97
C MET A 149 -8.08 2.97 18.32
N GLU A 150 -8.19 2.91 17.00
CA GLU A 150 -9.42 3.23 16.24
C GLU A 150 -9.93 4.67 16.44
N VAL A 151 -9.01 5.61 16.68
CA VAL A 151 -9.35 7.03 16.90
C VAL A 151 -9.67 7.76 15.59
N GLY A 152 -9.45 7.23 14.44
CA GLY A 152 -9.72 7.86 13.15
C GLY A 152 -8.74 8.99 12.78
N LYS A 153 -8.08 8.83 11.65
CA LYS A 153 -7.01 9.72 11.16
C LYS A 153 -7.44 11.18 10.97
N LYS A 154 -8.72 11.46 10.71
CA LYS A 154 -9.26 12.80 10.45
C LYS A 154 -8.90 13.83 11.53
N TYR A 155 -8.85 13.43 12.79
CA TYR A 155 -8.51 14.34 13.89
C TYR A 155 -7.05 14.84 13.79
N PHE A 156 -6.16 13.97 13.39
CA PHE A 156 -4.73 14.25 13.20
C PHE A 156 -4.47 15.01 11.89
N GLU A 157 -5.15 14.66 10.81
CA GLU A 157 -5.06 15.37 9.52
C GLU A 157 -5.50 16.83 9.65
N GLN A 158 -6.55 17.12 10.41
CA GLN A 158 -6.98 18.49 10.70
C GLN A 158 -5.90 19.31 11.42
N LEU A 159 -5.14 18.70 12.35
CA LEU A 159 -4.04 19.36 13.03
C LEU A 159 -2.88 19.64 12.08
N ILE A 160 -2.54 18.71 11.19
CA ILE A 160 -1.51 18.90 10.16
C ILE A 160 -1.91 20.03 9.22
N ASP A 161 -3.13 20.01 8.70
CA ASP A 161 -3.62 20.99 7.74
C ASP A 161 -3.68 22.40 8.35
N LYS A 162 -4.11 22.49 9.59
CA LYS A 162 -4.06 23.75 10.35
C LYS A 162 -2.62 24.26 10.48
N MET A 163 -1.68 23.42 10.87
CA MET A 163 -0.28 23.82 11.00
C MET A 163 0.31 24.27 9.66
N LYS A 164 0.04 23.53 8.57
CA LYS A 164 0.47 23.94 7.22
C LYS A 164 -0.09 25.32 6.84
N ALA A 165 -1.37 25.55 7.11
CA ALA A 165 -2.00 26.84 6.86
C ALA A 165 -1.37 27.97 7.70
N ASP A 166 -1.13 27.76 8.99
CA ASP A 166 -0.52 28.72 9.90
C ASP A 166 0.93 29.06 9.51
N ARG A 167 1.66 28.11 8.91
CA ARG A 167 3.05 28.30 8.43
C ARG A 167 3.13 28.76 6.96
N GLY A 168 2.01 28.74 6.23
CA GLY A 168 1.97 29.11 4.80
C GLY A 168 2.68 28.12 3.89
N VAL A 169 2.74 26.84 4.27
CA VAL A 169 3.36 25.76 3.49
C VAL A 169 2.30 24.81 2.91
N LYS A 170 2.66 24.14 1.82
CA LYS A 170 1.72 23.26 1.10
C LYS A 170 1.89 21.78 1.47
N PHE A 171 3.12 21.33 1.67
CA PHE A 171 3.42 19.91 1.87
C PHE A 171 3.99 19.66 3.27
N ASP A 172 3.78 18.46 3.79
CA ASP A 172 4.32 18.03 5.09
C ASP A 172 5.86 18.11 5.13
N VAL A 173 6.52 17.90 3.98
CA VAL A 173 7.98 18.00 3.84
C VAL A 173 8.52 19.41 4.08
N ASP A 174 7.68 20.44 3.97
CA ASP A 174 8.04 21.84 4.19
C ASP A 174 7.99 22.24 5.66
N LEU A 175 7.41 21.40 6.53
CA LEU A 175 7.36 21.64 7.98
C LEU A 175 8.75 21.45 8.60
N THR A 176 9.12 22.35 9.51
CA THR A 176 10.41 22.31 10.21
C THR A 176 10.42 21.26 11.33
N ALA A 177 11.62 20.95 11.87
CA ALA A 177 11.75 20.08 13.04
C ALA A 177 10.95 20.61 14.25
N ALA A 178 10.96 21.92 14.47
CA ALA A 178 10.20 22.55 15.54
C ALA A 178 8.68 22.41 15.35
N ASP A 179 8.20 22.58 14.09
CA ASP A 179 6.79 22.38 13.76
C ASP A 179 6.35 20.93 13.98
N LEU A 180 7.17 19.97 13.56
CA LEU A 180 6.88 18.54 13.73
C LEU A 180 6.94 18.09 15.19
N LYS A 181 7.81 18.69 16.01
CA LYS A 181 7.83 18.51 17.45
C LYS A 181 6.52 18.99 18.08
N GLU A 182 6.11 20.22 17.76
CA GLU A 182 4.85 20.79 18.22
C GLU A 182 3.66 19.91 17.78
N LEU A 183 3.69 19.43 16.55
CA LEU A 183 2.65 18.56 16.02
C LEU A 183 2.58 17.22 16.75
N ALA A 184 3.73 16.61 17.09
CA ALA A 184 3.77 15.39 17.88
C ALA A 184 3.14 15.58 19.27
N GLU A 185 3.39 16.72 19.93
CA GLU A 185 2.75 17.06 21.21
C GLU A 185 1.24 17.26 21.05
N GLN A 186 0.80 17.94 19.99
CA GLN A 186 -0.62 18.10 19.68
C GLN A 186 -1.29 16.73 19.43
N PHE A 187 -0.62 15.81 18.76
CA PHE A 187 -1.12 14.44 18.50
C PHE A 187 -1.27 13.63 19.79
N LYS A 188 -0.29 13.71 20.70
CA LYS A 188 -0.42 13.06 22.02
C LYS A 188 -1.57 13.65 22.83
N ALA A 189 -1.74 14.97 22.79
CA ALA A 189 -2.85 15.64 23.44
C ALA A 189 -4.21 15.20 22.85
N GLU A 190 -4.31 15.08 21.51
CA GLU A 190 -5.52 14.59 20.85
C GLU A 190 -5.79 13.12 21.17
N TYR A 191 -4.76 12.26 21.20
CA TYR A 191 -4.90 10.89 21.68
C TYR A 191 -5.51 10.83 23.08
N LYS A 192 -4.97 11.62 24.02
CA LYS A 192 -5.49 11.71 25.39
C LYS A 192 -6.92 12.27 25.43
N ASN A 193 -7.22 13.26 24.60
CA ASN A 193 -8.56 13.84 24.50
C ASN A 193 -9.60 12.82 24.06
N GLN A 194 -9.25 11.98 23.09
CA GLN A 194 -10.17 10.94 22.55
C GLN A 194 -10.31 9.71 23.45
N LEU A 195 -9.26 9.30 24.14
CA LEU A 195 -9.19 8.03 24.87
C LEU A 195 -9.13 8.16 26.39
N GLY A 196 -8.84 9.36 26.90
CA GLY A 196 -8.71 9.61 28.34
C GLY A 196 -7.42 9.07 28.98
N THR A 197 -6.50 8.52 28.20
CA THR A 197 -5.23 7.94 28.65
C THR A 197 -4.05 8.53 27.89
N GLU A 198 -2.86 8.46 28.49
CA GLU A 198 -1.63 8.90 27.82
C GLU A 198 -1.26 7.93 26.68
N PHE A 199 -0.55 8.46 25.68
CA PHE A 199 0.03 7.65 24.61
C PHE A 199 1.02 6.61 25.20
N PRO A 200 0.94 5.32 24.84
CA PRO A 200 1.77 4.29 25.45
C PRO A 200 3.26 4.50 25.15
N SER A 201 4.08 4.53 26.21
CA SER A 201 5.52 4.77 26.15
C SER A 201 6.36 3.49 26.17
N ASP A 202 5.82 2.36 26.67
CA ASP A 202 6.52 1.08 26.71
C ASP A 202 6.51 0.41 25.31
N PRO A 203 7.68 0.19 24.67
CA PRO A 203 7.75 -0.45 23.37
C PRO A 203 7.14 -1.86 23.33
N VAL A 204 7.23 -2.62 24.43
CA VAL A 204 6.66 -3.98 24.52
C VAL A 204 5.14 -3.91 24.54
N GLU A 205 4.56 -2.97 25.27
CA GLU A 205 3.12 -2.71 25.27
C GLU A 205 2.65 -2.26 23.89
N GLN A 206 3.37 -1.33 23.25
CA GLN A 206 3.10 -0.90 21.88
C GLN A 206 3.08 -2.08 20.91
N LEU A 207 4.06 -2.98 21.01
CA LEU A 207 4.15 -4.18 20.15
C LEU A 207 2.97 -5.12 20.37
N LYS A 208 2.62 -5.42 21.61
CA LYS A 208 1.48 -6.27 21.93
C LYS A 208 0.17 -5.73 21.36
N LEU A 209 -0.10 -4.45 21.58
CA LEU A 209 -1.29 -3.78 21.07
C LEU A 209 -1.32 -3.76 19.53
N ALA A 210 -0.18 -3.55 18.88
CA ALA A 210 -0.06 -3.58 17.43
C ALA A 210 -0.33 -4.97 16.84
N ILE A 211 0.19 -6.04 17.45
CA ILE A 211 -0.08 -7.42 17.03
C ILE A 211 -1.58 -7.73 17.17
N GLU A 212 -2.18 -7.35 18.29
CA GLU A 212 -3.63 -7.51 18.50
C GLU A 212 -4.46 -6.75 17.46
N ALA A 213 -4.04 -5.52 17.10
CA ALA A 213 -4.70 -4.73 16.08
C ALA A 213 -4.64 -5.39 14.70
N VAL A 214 -3.49 -5.95 14.32
CA VAL A 214 -3.35 -6.69 13.06
C VAL A 214 -4.24 -7.94 13.06
N PHE A 215 -4.29 -8.71 14.12
CA PHE A 215 -5.22 -9.85 14.21
C PHE A 215 -6.68 -9.39 14.14
N ARG A 216 -7.04 -8.31 14.83
CA ARG A 216 -8.38 -7.74 14.79
C ARG A 216 -8.77 -7.26 13.38
N SER A 217 -7.83 -6.73 12.62
CA SER A 217 -8.07 -6.24 11.26
C SER A 217 -8.53 -7.34 10.29
N TRP A 218 -8.26 -8.61 10.60
CA TRP A 218 -8.81 -9.74 9.84
C TRP A 218 -10.33 -9.73 9.81
N ASP A 219 -11.00 -9.24 10.85
CA ASP A 219 -12.45 -9.19 10.98
C ASP A 219 -13.04 -7.79 10.78
N ASN A 220 -12.29 -6.86 10.19
CA ASN A 220 -12.84 -5.54 9.87
C ASN A 220 -13.84 -5.61 8.68
N PRO A 221 -14.78 -4.64 8.56
CA PRO A 221 -15.81 -4.67 7.53
C PRO A 221 -15.26 -4.79 6.10
N ARG A 222 -14.20 -4.02 5.76
CA ARG A 222 -13.59 -4.05 4.42
C ARG A 222 -12.94 -5.40 4.11
N ALA A 223 -12.27 -6.01 5.09
CA ALA A 223 -11.68 -7.34 4.94
C ALA A 223 -12.76 -8.42 4.77
N ASN A 224 -13.88 -8.31 5.50
CA ASN A 224 -15.01 -9.23 5.39
C ASN A 224 -15.64 -9.19 3.99
N VAL A 225 -15.86 -8.00 3.43
CA VAL A 225 -16.37 -7.82 2.06
C VAL A 225 -15.39 -8.43 1.06
N TYR A 226 -14.11 -8.09 1.15
CA TYR A 226 -13.10 -8.60 0.23
C TYR A 226 -12.99 -10.12 0.26
N ARG A 227 -13.01 -10.72 1.45
CA ARG A 227 -12.96 -12.19 1.58
C ARG A 227 -14.17 -12.88 0.95
N ARG A 228 -15.36 -12.36 1.20
CA ARG A 228 -16.59 -12.88 0.59
C ARG A 228 -16.53 -12.83 -0.93
N ASP A 229 -16.07 -11.69 -1.48
CA ASP A 229 -16.02 -11.47 -2.92
C ASP A 229 -14.92 -12.26 -3.64
N ASN A 230 -13.94 -12.76 -2.88
CA ASN A 230 -12.81 -13.55 -3.41
C ASN A 230 -12.76 -14.99 -2.88
N ASP A 231 -13.85 -15.48 -2.28
CA ASP A 231 -13.98 -16.86 -1.77
C ASP A 231 -12.85 -17.24 -0.78
N ILE A 232 -12.43 -16.30 0.07
CA ILE A 232 -11.37 -16.50 1.07
C ILE A 232 -12.01 -16.94 2.39
N PRO A 233 -11.74 -18.18 2.87
CA PRO A 233 -12.33 -18.67 4.12
C PRO A 233 -11.90 -17.84 5.34
N TYR A 234 -12.85 -17.54 6.20
CA TYR A 234 -12.58 -16.84 7.47
C TYR A 234 -11.57 -17.59 8.36
N SER A 235 -11.62 -18.92 8.35
CA SER A 235 -10.74 -19.80 9.13
C SER A 235 -9.26 -19.71 8.78
N TRP A 236 -8.90 -19.05 7.67
CA TRP A 236 -7.49 -18.93 7.28
C TRP A 236 -6.70 -17.99 8.19
N GLY A 237 -7.33 -16.97 8.75
CA GLY A 237 -6.66 -15.97 9.55
C GLY A 237 -5.61 -15.16 8.77
N THR A 238 -4.91 -14.30 9.50
CA THR A 238 -3.76 -13.55 9.00
C THR A 238 -2.53 -13.81 9.84
N ALA A 239 -1.36 -13.83 9.23
CA ALA A 239 -0.10 -13.76 9.95
C ALA A 239 0.27 -12.30 10.26
N VAL A 240 1.20 -12.12 11.20
CA VAL A 240 1.79 -10.84 11.54
C VAL A 240 3.30 -10.89 11.28
N ASN A 241 3.79 -9.98 10.45
CA ASN A 241 5.22 -9.85 10.17
C ASN A 241 5.78 -8.67 10.98
N VAL A 242 6.76 -8.94 11.83
CA VAL A 242 7.49 -7.93 12.58
C VAL A 242 8.90 -7.85 12.01
N MET A 243 9.28 -6.69 11.50
CA MET A 243 10.58 -6.51 10.88
C MET A 243 11.18 -5.15 11.22
N PRO A 244 12.52 -5.02 11.20
CA PRO A 244 13.18 -3.74 11.46
C PRO A 244 12.71 -2.69 10.45
N MET A 245 12.56 -1.47 10.92
CA MET A 245 12.35 -0.33 10.02
C MET A 245 13.61 -0.07 9.19
N VAL A 246 13.36 0.22 7.92
CA VAL A 246 14.33 0.79 6.98
C VAL A 246 13.72 2.09 6.48
N PHE A 247 14.47 3.18 6.57
CA PHE A 247 13.93 4.52 6.43
C PHE A 247 14.26 5.14 5.08
N GLY A 248 13.29 5.10 4.16
CA GLY A 248 13.37 5.84 2.91
C GLY A 248 13.29 7.36 3.07
N ASN A 249 12.86 7.82 4.24
CA ASN A 249 12.76 9.23 4.61
C ASN A 249 13.88 9.70 5.57
N LEU A 250 14.97 8.94 5.66
CA LEU A 250 16.09 9.32 6.52
C LEU A 250 16.80 10.60 6.05
N ASN A 251 17.02 10.70 4.75
CA ASN A 251 17.70 11.84 4.09
C ASN A 251 17.53 11.77 2.57
N ASP A 252 18.16 12.70 1.86
CA ASP A 252 18.12 12.79 0.40
C ASP A 252 18.89 11.66 -0.33
N GLN A 253 19.61 10.79 0.39
CA GLN A 253 20.25 9.56 -0.12
C GLN A 253 19.41 8.31 0.13
N SER A 254 18.17 8.53 0.52
CA SER A 254 17.21 7.50 0.86
C SER A 254 15.93 7.70 0.06
N GLY A 255 15.19 6.63 -0.15
CA GLY A 255 13.95 6.66 -0.89
C GLY A 255 13.19 5.35 -0.75
N THR A 256 12.01 5.31 -1.31
CA THR A 256 11.17 4.11 -1.31
C THR A 256 10.40 4.01 -2.60
N GLY A 257 10.02 2.81 -3.00
CA GLY A 257 9.30 2.61 -4.23
C GLY A 257 8.58 1.28 -4.30
N VAL A 258 7.78 1.19 -5.33
CA VAL A 258 7.03 0.00 -5.73
C VAL A 258 7.24 -0.24 -7.22
N ALA A 259 7.41 -1.48 -7.61
CA ALA A 259 7.64 -1.82 -9.00
C ALA A 259 7.12 -3.20 -9.37
N PHE A 260 6.89 -3.36 -10.67
CA PHE A 260 6.50 -4.60 -11.30
C PHE A 260 7.59 -5.01 -12.29
N THR A 261 7.96 -6.27 -12.32
CA THR A 261 8.96 -6.78 -13.28
C THR A 261 8.50 -6.67 -14.72
N ARG A 262 7.18 -6.65 -14.96
CA ARG A 262 6.54 -6.44 -16.27
C ARG A 262 5.41 -5.43 -16.13
N ASP A 263 5.01 -4.81 -17.24
CA ASP A 263 3.87 -3.88 -17.23
C ASP A 263 2.57 -4.61 -16.84
N PRO A 264 1.95 -4.27 -15.70
CA PRO A 264 0.75 -4.95 -15.22
C PRO A 264 -0.50 -4.63 -16.05
N ALA A 265 -0.48 -3.62 -16.91
CA ALA A 265 -1.59 -3.24 -17.78
C ALA A 265 -1.51 -3.94 -19.14
N THR A 266 -0.31 -4.04 -19.73
CA THR A 266 -0.10 -4.56 -21.09
C THR A 266 0.56 -5.93 -21.13
N GLY A 267 1.29 -6.32 -20.09
CA GLY A 267 2.08 -7.55 -20.05
C GLY A 267 3.46 -7.44 -20.71
N GLU A 268 3.84 -6.26 -21.21
CA GLU A 268 5.17 -6.08 -21.79
C GLU A 268 6.27 -6.37 -20.76
N ASN A 269 7.34 -7.07 -21.20
CA ASN A 269 8.52 -7.34 -20.38
C ASN A 269 9.34 -6.05 -20.22
N LYS A 270 8.81 -5.15 -19.39
CA LYS A 270 9.40 -3.85 -19.10
C LYS A 270 9.16 -3.53 -17.62
N LEU A 271 10.24 -3.22 -16.92
CA LEU A 271 10.16 -2.77 -15.53
C LEU A 271 9.27 -1.53 -15.43
N MET A 272 8.21 -1.62 -14.65
CA MET A 272 7.27 -0.55 -14.39
C MET A 272 7.23 -0.26 -12.89
N GLY A 273 7.20 1.01 -12.52
CA GLY A 273 7.12 1.36 -11.12
C GLY A 273 7.40 2.82 -10.85
N GLU A 274 7.35 3.15 -9.59
CA GLU A 274 7.45 4.51 -9.09
C GLU A 274 8.28 4.54 -7.81
N PHE A 275 9.01 5.62 -7.60
CA PHE A 275 9.75 5.83 -6.37
C PHE A 275 9.72 7.30 -5.94
N LEU A 276 9.98 7.53 -4.66
CA LEU A 276 10.14 8.85 -4.07
C LEU A 276 11.43 8.92 -3.28
N ILE A 277 12.15 10.02 -3.43
CA ILE A 277 13.31 10.36 -2.59
C ILE A 277 12.79 10.94 -1.29
N ASN A 278 13.46 10.62 -0.19
CA ASN A 278 13.14 11.12 1.15
C ASN A 278 11.66 10.93 1.49
N ALA A 279 11.19 9.68 1.45
CA ALA A 279 9.79 9.30 1.65
C ALA A 279 9.66 7.93 2.32
N GLN A 280 8.56 7.72 3.02
CA GLN A 280 8.13 6.38 3.46
C GLN A 280 7.20 5.74 2.42
N GLY A 281 7.00 4.42 2.48
CA GLY A 281 6.20 3.67 1.51
C GLY A 281 4.76 4.16 1.38
N GLU A 282 4.17 4.64 2.47
CA GLU A 282 2.82 5.22 2.47
C GLU A 282 2.72 6.49 1.61
N ASP A 283 3.79 7.29 1.51
CA ASP A 283 3.83 8.51 0.71
C ASP A 283 3.71 8.23 -0.80
N VAL A 284 4.23 7.07 -1.25
CA VAL A 284 4.11 6.62 -2.65
C VAL A 284 2.69 6.21 -2.97
N VAL A 285 2.08 5.45 -2.07
CA VAL A 285 0.76 4.83 -2.28
C VAL A 285 -0.38 5.83 -2.07
N ALA A 286 -0.24 6.74 -1.10
CA ALA A 286 -1.24 7.77 -0.81
C ALA A 286 -1.31 8.88 -1.87
N GLY A 287 -0.28 9.02 -2.72
CA GLY A 287 -0.27 10.03 -3.77
C GLY A 287 -0.12 11.47 -3.29
N VAL A 288 0.32 11.68 -2.04
CA VAL A 288 0.53 13.01 -1.45
C VAL A 288 1.58 13.82 -2.23
N ARG A 289 2.57 13.12 -2.79
CA ARG A 289 3.60 13.67 -3.68
C ARG A 289 3.54 12.92 -5.01
N THR A 290 3.85 13.59 -6.10
CA THR A 290 3.97 12.93 -7.42
C THR A 290 5.24 12.07 -7.45
N PRO A 291 5.14 10.75 -7.54
CA PRO A 291 6.30 9.88 -7.61
C PRO A 291 7.00 9.99 -8.97
N MET A 292 8.28 9.63 -8.99
CA MET A 292 9.10 9.56 -10.19
C MET A 292 9.01 8.16 -10.80
N PRO A 293 9.04 8.05 -12.15
CA PRO A 293 9.16 6.75 -12.80
C PRO A 293 10.40 5.98 -12.34
N ILE A 294 10.29 4.68 -12.16
CA ILE A 294 11.35 3.81 -11.64
C ILE A 294 12.67 3.92 -12.45
N ALA A 295 12.60 4.19 -13.75
CA ALA A 295 13.78 4.37 -14.59
C ALA A 295 14.67 5.55 -14.16
N GLN A 296 14.11 6.58 -13.55
CA GLN A 296 14.88 7.72 -13.03
C GLN A 296 15.70 7.37 -11.79
N MET A 297 15.41 6.25 -11.12
CA MET A 297 16.22 5.76 -10.01
C MET A 297 17.67 5.47 -10.42
N GLU A 298 17.93 5.17 -11.71
CA GLU A 298 19.29 5.00 -12.23
C GLU A 298 20.17 6.25 -12.05
N GLN A 299 19.56 7.44 -12.14
CA GLN A 299 20.26 8.71 -11.96
C GLN A 299 20.47 9.07 -10.50
N GLU A 300 19.47 8.80 -9.66
CA GLU A 300 19.46 9.17 -8.25
C GLU A 300 20.24 8.18 -7.37
N PHE A 301 20.09 6.88 -7.64
CA PHE A 301 20.65 5.77 -6.87
C PHE A 301 21.25 4.70 -7.79
N PRO A 302 22.30 4.99 -8.56
CA PRO A 302 22.79 4.10 -9.63
C PRO A 302 23.19 2.70 -9.15
N GLU A 303 23.84 2.59 -8.00
CA GLU A 303 24.25 1.30 -7.42
C GLU A 303 23.06 0.48 -6.93
N ALA A 304 22.13 1.14 -6.20
CA ALA A 304 20.90 0.50 -5.73
C ALA A 304 19.98 0.10 -6.90
N TYR A 305 19.94 0.90 -7.97
CA TYR A 305 19.17 0.56 -9.17
C TYR A 305 19.75 -0.67 -9.89
N ALA A 306 21.08 -0.73 -10.05
CA ALA A 306 21.74 -1.89 -10.64
C ALA A 306 21.52 -3.17 -9.82
N GLU A 307 21.55 -3.07 -8.49
CA GLU A 307 21.21 -4.18 -7.58
C GLU A 307 19.73 -4.55 -7.72
N PHE A 308 18.84 -3.58 -7.79
CA PHE A 308 17.40 -3.80 -7.95
C PHE A 308 17.06 -4.54 -9.25
N LEU A 309 17.70 -4.21 -10.37
CA LEU A 309 17.52 -4.95 -11.63
C LEU A 309 17.90 -6.43 -11.49
N LYS A 310 18.98 -6.74 -10.76
CA LYS A 310 19.37 -8.13 -10.48
C LYS A 310 18.36 -8.83 -9.57
N VAL A 311 17.78 -8.12 -8.60
CA VAL A 311 16.71 -8.64 -7.75
C VAL A 311 15.48 -8.97 -8.59
N CYS A 312 15.08 -8.10 -9.53
CA CYS A 312 13.96 -8.35 -10.43
C CYS A 312 14.17 -9.62 -11.25
N GLU A 313 15.33 -9.78 -11.86
CA GLU A 313 15.69 -10.96 -12.62
C GLU A 313 15.69 -12.23 -11.75
N THR A 314 16.30 -12.15 -10.57
CA THR A 314 16.34 -13.27 -9.62
C THR A 314 14.94 -13.71 -9.19
N LEU A 315 14.07 -12.77 -8.86
CA LEU A 315 12.70 -13.07 -8.42
C LEU A 315 11.85 -13.68 -9.55
N GLU A 316 11.91 -13.13 -10.75
CA GLU A 316 11.13 -13.63 -11.88
C GLU A 316 11.60 -15.04 -12.30
N ASN A 317 12.93 -15.26 -12.32
CA ASN A 317 13.52 -16.58 -12.58
C ASN A 317 13.17 -17.61 -11.48
N HIS A 318 13.05 -17.16 -10.22
CA HIS A 318 12.73 -18.03 -9.10
C HIS A 318 11.24 -18.40 -9.03
N TYR A 319 10.36 -17.42 -9.19
CA TYR A 319 8.91 -17.62 -9.08
C TYR A 319 8.25 -18.01 -10.41
N HIS A 320 8.94 -17.86 -11.54
CA HIS A 320 8.41 -18.08 -12.89
C HIS A 320 7.08 -17.35 -13.11
N ASP A 321 7.01 -16.12 -12.65
CA ASP A 321 5.87 -15.23 -12.80
C ASP A 321 6.28 -13.76 -12.56
N MET A 322 5.53 -12.83 -13.14
CA MET A 322 5.68 -11.40 -12.92
C MET A 322 5.57 -11.06 -11.42
N GLN A 323 6.49 -10.27 -10.91
CA GLN A 323 6.54 -9.87 -9.51
C GLN A 323 6.15 -8.42 -9.30
N ASP A 324 5.39 -8.18 -8.24
CA ASP A 324 5.07 -6.90 -7.62
C ASP A 324 5.93 -6.76 -6.36
N MET A 325 6.71 -5.70 -6.27
CA MET A 325 7.76 -5.54 -5.27
C MET A 325 7.64 -4.20 -4.56
N GLU A 326 7.86 -4.24 -3.25
CA GLU A 326 8.09 -3.04 -2.42
C GLU A 326 9.55 -3.03 -1.98
N PHE A 327 10.22 -1.89 -2.14
CA PHE A 327 11.62 -1.72 -1.75
C PHE A 327 11.85 -0.37 -1.08
N THR A 328 12.94 -0.29 -0.32
CA THR A 328 13.42 0.95 0.28
C THR A 328 14.93 1.05 0.08
N VAL A 329 15.40 2.25 -0.19
CA VAL A 329 16.81 2.60 -0.20
C VAL A 329 17.07 3.46 1.04
N GLU A 330 17.95 3.00 1.93
CA GLU A 330 18.41 3.76 3.09
C GLU A 330 19.90 4.04 2.95
N ASN A 331 20.30 5.30 2.89
CA ASN A 331 21.70 5.70 2.67
C ASN A 331 22.35 4.94 1.49
N LYS A 332 21.68 4.97 0.33
CA LYS A 332 22.08 4.30 -0.92
C LYS A 332 22.04 2.77 -0.89
N LYS A 333 21.70 2.14 0.21
CA LYS A 333 21.61 0.68 0.32
C LYS A 333 20.19 0.20 0.08
N LEU A 334 20.05 -0.76 -0.84
CA LEU A 334 18.76 -1.38 -1.18
C LEU A 334 18.30 -2.38 -0.11
N TYR A 335 17.00 -2.37 0.14
CA TYR A 335 16.30 -3.38 0.95
C TYR A 335 14.97 -3.77 0.30
N MET A 336 14.70 -5.07 0.26
CA MET A 336 13.42 -5.60 -0.21
C MET A 336 12.47 -5.78 0.97
N LEU A 337 11.27 -5.20 0.86
CA LEU A 337 10.27 -5.23 1.93
C LEU A 337 9.13 -6.20 1.64
N GLN A 338 8.87 -6.48 0.38
CA GLN A 338 7.83 -7.41 -0.05
C GLN A 338 8.04 -7.80 -1.51
N CYS A 339 7.71 -9.05 -1.84
CA CYS A 339 7.41 -9.45 -3.21
C CYS A 339 6.14 -10.30 -3.23
N ARG A 340 5.46 -10.29 -4.36
CA ARG A 340 4.29 -11.16 -4.63
C ARG A 340 4.08 -11.28 -6.13
N ASN A 341 3.34 -12.30 -6.56
CA ASN A 341 2.89 -12.36 -7.93
C ASN A 341 2.01 -11.14 -8.24
N GLY A 342 2.39 -10.40 -9.28
CA GLY A 342 1.79 -9.12 -9.61
C GLY A 342 0.34 -9.28 -10.05
N LYS A 343 -0.55 -8.46 -9.48
CA LYS A 343 -1.90 -8.27 -10.00
C LYS A 343 -1.81 -7.58 -11.34
N ARG A 344 -2.59 -8.06 -12.31
CA ARG A 344 -2.52 -7.64 -13.72
C ARG A 344 -3.88 -7.68 -14.38
N THR A 345 -4.01 -6.97 -15.49
CA THR A 345 -5.21 -7.01 -16.33
C THR A 345 -5.34 -8.36 -17.03
N ALA A 346 -6.53 -8.66 -17.55
CA ALA A 346 -6.74 -9.88 -18.33
C ALA A 346 -5.86 -9.93 -19.60
N PRO A 347 -5.72 -8.86 -20.41
CA PRO A 347 -4.78 -8.85 -21.54
C PRO A 347 -3.33 -9.10 -21.12
N ALA A 348 -2.88 -8.46 -20.03
CA ALA A 348 -1.54 -8.66 -19.50
C ALA A 348 -1.34 -10.11 -19.02
N ALA A 349 -2.33 -10.71 -18.37
CA ALA A 349 -2.25 -12.10 -17.91
C ALA A 349 -2.02 -13.07 -19.07
N LEU A 350 -2.74 -12.90 -20.18
CA LEU A 350 -2.56 -13.74 -21.38
C LEU A 350 -1.18 -13.54 -22.01
N LYS A 351 -0.77 -12.27 -22.19
CA LYS A 351 0.54 -11.97 -22.78
C LYS A 351 1.68 -12.55 -21.93
N ILE A 352 1.66 -12.32 -20.62
CA ILE A 352 2.68 -12.83 -19.70
C ILE A 352 2.74 -14.35 -19.72
N ALA A 353 1.58 -15.04 -19.73
CA ALA A 353 1.54 -16.48 -19.78
C ALA A 353 2.18 -17.03 -21.08
N CYS A 354 1.92 -16.40 -22.23
CA CYS A 354 2.56 -16.75 -23.50
C CYS A 354 4.07 -16.49 -23.46
N ASP A 355 4.49 -15.29 -23.01
CA ASP A 355 5.90 -14.91 -22.95
C ASP A 355 6.69 -15.86 -22.04
N LEU A 356 6.13 -16.28 -20.90
CA LEU A 356 6.79 -17.22 -19.97
C LEU A 356 6.98 -18.63 -20.60
N VAL A 357 6.12 -19.03 -21.52
CA VAL A 357 6.33 -20.26 -22.30
C VAL A 357 7.44 -20.07 -23.31
N ASP A 358 7.44 -18.97 -24.05
CA ASP A 358 8.46 -18.66 -25.06
C ASP A 358 9.85 -18.48 -24.44
N GLU A 359 9.92 -17.93 -23.24
CA GLU A 359 11.13 -17.75 -22.43
C GLU A 359 11.58 -19.07 -21.75
N GLY A 360 10.79 -20.14 -21.80
CA GLY A 360 11.11 -21.44 -21.22
C GLY A 360 10.90 -21.56 -19.70
N HIS A 361 10.22 -20.59 -19.08
CA HIS A 361 9.91 -20.60 -17.65
C HIS A 361 8.70 -21.49 -17.31
N LYS A 362 7.79 -21.69 -18.26
CA LYS A 362 6.55 -22.47 -18.10
C LYS A 362 6.32 -23.40 -19.28
N THR A 363 5.70 -24.51 -19.00
CA THR A 363 5.05 -25.33 -20.04
C THR A 363 3.73 -24.69 -20.47
N PRO A 364 3.20 -24.99 -21.68
CA PRO A 364 1.89 -24.50 -22.09
C PRO A 364 0.76 -24.84 -21.09
N ALA A 365 0.80 -26.03 -20.48
CA ALA A 365 -0.20 -26.45 -19.50
C ALA A 365 -0.13 -25.62 -18.21
N GLU A 366 1.06 -25.32 -17.72
CA GLU A 366 1.27 -24.45 -16.56
C GLU A 366 0.85 -23.00 -16.85
N ALA A 367 1.13 -22.50 -18.06
CA ALA A 367 0.72 -21.17 -18.48
C ALA A 367 -0.82 -21.05 -18.54
N VAL A 368 -1.51 -22.04 -19.07
CA VAL A 368 -2.99 -22.08 -19.06
C VAL A 368 -3.52 -22.10 -17.61
N ALA A 369 -2.89 -22.84 -16.71
CA ALA A 369 -3.29 -22.91 -15.30
C ALA A 369 -3.09 -21.58 -14.55
N MET A 370 -2.28 -20.64 -15.05
CA MET A 370 -2.12 -19.29 -14.49
C MET A 370 -3.31 -18.38 -14.78
N ILE A 371 -4.11 -18.68 -15.82
CA ILE A 371 -5.19 -17.80 -16.26
C ILE A 371 -6.46 -18.09 -15.46
N ASP A 372 -6.94 -17.08 -14.72
CA ASP A 372 -8.27 -17.15 -14.11
C ASP A 372 -9.33 -17.09 -15.21
N PRO A 373 -10.22 -18.10 -15.34
CA PRO A 373 -11.28 -18.09 -16.36
C PRO A 373 -12.15 -16.83 -16.33
N ARG A 374 -12.32 -16.20 -15.16
CA ARG A 374 -13.07 -14.94 -15.01
C ARG A 374 -12.43 -13.78 -15.79
N ASN A 375 -11.11 -13.83 -16.00
CA ASN A 375 -10.42 -12.83 -16.79
C ASN A 375 -10.83 -12.84 -18.27
N LEU A 376 -11.34 -13.95 -18.79
CA LEU A 376 -11.80 -14.03 -20.18
C LEU A 376 -13.02 -13.13 -20.41
N ASP A 377 -13.91 -13.02 -19.43
CA ASP A 377 -15.07 -12.14 -19.52
C ASP A 377 -14.65 -10.67 -19.64
N THR A 378 -13.57 -10.28 -18.98
CA THR A 378 -13.06 -8.90 -19.03
C THR A 378 -12.45 -8.51 -20.39
N LEU A 379 -12.05 -9.49 -21.20
CA LEU A 379 -11.55 -9.25 -22.57
C LEU A 379 -12.67 -8.88 -23.55
N LEU A 380 -13.91 -9.13 -23.16
CA LEU A 380 -15.11 -8.79 -23.92
C LEU A 380 -15.68 -7.42 -23.54
N HIS A 381 -14.96 -6.65 -22.69
CA HIS A 381 -15.44 -5.34 -22.25
C HIS A 381 -15.56 -4.33 -23.38
N PRO A 382 -16.50 -3.39 -23.24
CA PRO A 382 -16.77 -2.35 -24.23
C PRO A 382 -15.53 -1.54 -24.57
N GLN A 383 -15.34 -1.28 -25.86
CA GLN A 383 -14.43 -0.24 -26.36
C GLN A 383 -15.29 0.89 -26.94
N PHE A 384 -14.77 2.10 -26.97
CA PHE A 384 -15.48 3.19 -27.62
C PHE A 384 -15.66 2.93 -29.12
N ASP A 385 -16.83 3.31 -29.63
CA ASP A 385 -17.03 3.38 -31.07
C ASP A 385 -15.95 4.25 -31.71
N ALA A 386 -15.23 3.68 -32.69
CA ALA A 386 -14.06 4.33 -33.27
C ALA A 386 -14.38 5.66 -33.98
N ALA A 387 -15.56 5.77 -34.59
CA ALA A 387 -15.99 6.98 -35.26
C ALA A 387 -16.37 8.07 -34.27
N ALA A 388 -17.10 7.71 -33.21
CA ALA A 388 -17.47 8.62 -32.13
C ALA A 388 -16.25 9.11 -31.37
N LEU A 389 -15.30 8.22 -31.06
CA LEU A 389 -14.05 8.59 -30.39
C LEU A 389 -13.20 9.56 -31.21
N LYS A 390 -13.11 9.33 -32.53
CA LYS A 390 -12.36 10.22 -33.44
C LYS A 390 -12.96 11.62 -33.54
N ALA A 391 -14.26 11.76 -33.32
CA ALA A 391 -14.96 13.03 -33.30
C ALA A 391 -14.89 13.76 -31.95
N ALA A 392 -14.53 13.05 -30.88
CA ALA A 392 -14.45 13.59 -29.53
C ALA A 392 -13.09 14.25 -29.26
N THR A 393 -13.13 15.33 -28.47
CA THR A 393 -11.91 16.03 -28.04
C THR A 393 -11.66 15.74 -26.56
N PRO A 394 -10.48 15.24 -26.18
CA PRO A 394 -10.14 15.04 -24.77
C PRO A 394 -10.13 16.38 -24.01
N LEU A 395 -10.74 16.41 -22.84
CA LEU A 395 -10.70 17.55 -21.90
C LEU A 395 -9.46 17.54 -21.03
N GLY A 396 -8.97 16.37 -20.71
CA GLY A 396 -7.80 16.16 -19.85
C GLY A 396 -7.25 14.76 -20.00
N LYS A 397 -6.11 14.55 -19.37
CA LYS A 397 -5.42 13.26 -19.42
C LYS A 397 -4.86 12.90 -18.05
N GLY A 398 -5.17 11.69 -17.61
CA GLY A 398 -4.52 11.02 -16.49
C GLY A 398 -3.68 9.84 -16.96
N LEU A 399 -3.33 8.96 -16.04
CA LEU A 399 -2.67 7.70 -16.34
C LEU A 399 -3.72 6.64 -16.70
N GLY A 400 -3.54 5.95 -17.80
CA GLY A 400 -4.33 4.77 -18.16
C GLY A 400 -4.02 3.63 -17.20
N ALA A 401 -4.73 3.59 -16.07
CA ALA A 401 -4.37 2.71 -14.96
C ALA A 401 -4.99 1.30 -15.08
N SER A 402 -6.15 1.20 -15.71
CA SER A 402 -6.80 -0.06 -16.06
C SER A 402 -7.55 0.10 -17.39
N PRO A 403 -7.28 -0.74 -18.41
CA PRO A 403 -7.83 -0.57 -19.76
C PRO A 403 -9.34 -0.64 -19.81
N GLY A 404 -9.90 -0.16 -20.92
CA GLY A 404 -11.31 -0.21 -21.25
C GLY A 404 -11.92 1.17 -21.45
N ALA A 405 -13.12 1.19 -21.98
CA ALA A 405 -13.93 2.38 -22.15
C ALA A 405 -15.06 2.39 -21.13
N ALA A 406 -15.21 3.48 -20.42
CA ALA A 406 -16.32 3.67 -19.50
C ALA A 406 -16.99 5.03 -19.70
N CYS A 407 -18.32 5.03 -19.68
CA CYS A 407 -19.12 6.23 -19.71
C CYS A 407 -20.24 6.14 -18.69
N GLY A 408 -20.63 7.26 -18.15
CA GLY A 408 -21.71 7.32 -17.17
C GLY A 408 -21.83 8.66 -16.49
N LYS A 409 -22.73 8.70 -15.52
CA LYS A 409 -22.97 9.87 -14.68
C LYS A 409 -21.93 9.95 -13.58
N VAL A 410 -21.41 11.14 -13.34
CA VAL A 410 -20.45 11.42 -12.27
C VAL A 410 -21.11 11.21 -10.91
N VAL A 411 -20.43 10.46 -10.06
CA VAL A 411 -20.74 10.35 -8.63
C VAL A 411 -19.44 10.51 -7.84
N PHE A 412 -19.54 11.03 -6.60
CA PHE A 412 -18.37 11.44 -5.81
C PHE A 412 -18.13 10.57 -4.58
N THR A 413 -19.05 9.68 -4.25
CA THR A 413 -18.89 8.76 -3.12
C THR A 413 -19.15 7.32 -3.53
N ALA A 414 -18.60 6.38 -2.77
CA ALA A 414 -18.84 4.95 -2.96
C ALA A 414 -20.34 4.61 -2.78
N ASP A 415 -20.98 5.19 -1.78
CA ASP A 415 -22.39 4.98 -1.48
C ASP A 415 -23.30 5.48 -2.62
N ASP A 416 -22.98 6.64 -3.20
CA ASP A 416 -23.72 7.15 -4.37
C ASP A 416 -23.52 6.24 -5.58
N ALA A 417 -22.30 5.74 -5.81
CA ALA A 417 -22.02 4.82 -6.92
C ALA A 417 -22.86 3.54 -6.80
N GLU A 418 -22.93 2.97 -5.61
CA GLU A 418 -23.71 1.77 -5.32
C GLU A 418 -25.21 2.03 -5.49
N SER A 419 -25.72 3.07 -4.83
CA SER A 419 -27.14 3.46 -4.86
C SER A 419 -27.65 3.82 -6.27
N TRP A 420 -26.83 4.47 -7.10
CA TRP A 420 -27.22 4.81 -8.47
C TRP A 420 -27.15 3.59 -9.40
N ALA A 421 -26.15 2.72 -9.21
CA ALA A 421 -26.06 1.47 -9.96
C ALA A 421 -27.24 0.53 -9.66
N GLU A 422 -27.68 0.44 -8.41
CA GLU A 422 -28.89 -0.32 -8.04
C GLU A 422 -30.17 0.18 -8.72
N ARG A 423 -30.22 1.47 -9.06
CA ARG A 423 -31.32 2.06 -9.85
C ARG A 423 -31.17 1.86 -11.36
N GLY A 424 -30.13 1.14 -11.79
CA GLY A 424 -29.85 0.87 -13.20
C GLY A 424 -29.09 2.00 -13.92
N GLU A 425 -28.57 2.99 -13.19
CA GLU A 425 -27.76 4.07 -13.77
C GLU A 425 -26.32 3.61 -13.99
N LYS A 426 -25.75 3.99 -15.13
CA LYS A 426 -24.32 3.82 -15.36
C LYS A 426 -23.58 5.01 -14.72
N VAL A 427 -22.63 4.72 -13.83
CA VAL A 427 -21.91 5.75 -13.09
C VAL A 427 -20.40 5.66 -13.28
N VAL A 428 -19.75 6.81 -13.21
CA VAL A 428 -18.29 6.95 -13.10
C VAL A 428 -17.98 7.55 -11.75
N LEU A 429 -17.23 6.81 -10.93
CA LEU A 429 -16.82 7.24 -9.60
C LEU A 429 -15.62 8.18 -9.73
N VAL A 430 -15.80 9.44 -9.33
CA VAL A 430 -14.76 10.47 -9.38
C VAL A 430 -14.35 10.85 -7.98
N ARG A 431 -13.07 10.62 -7.64
CA ARG A 431 -12.53 10.87 -6.30
C ARG A 431 -11.25 11.69 -6.37
N LEU A 432 -10.94 12.39 -5.30
CA LEU A 432 -9.60 12.96 -5.12
C LEU A 432 -8.55 11.84 -5.14
N GLU A 433 -8.77 10.82 -4.35
CA GLU A 433 -8.08 9.52 -4.30
C GLU A 433 -9.05 8.48 -3.75
N THR A 434 -8.86 7.20 -4.04
CA THR A 434 -9.67 6.13 -3.45
C THR A 434 -8.97 5.51 -2.25
N SER A 435 -9.77 5.05 -1.32
CA SER A 435 -9.36 4.31 -0.14
C SER A 435 -9.97 2.90 -0.13
N PRO A 436 -9.53 1.99 0.74
CA PRO A 436 -10.12 0.66 0.86
C PRO A 436 -11.63 0.66 1.18
N GLU A 437 -12.14 1.71 1.78
CA GLU A 437 -13.56 1.88 2.07
C GLU A 437 -14.40 2.11 0.81
N ASP A 438 -13.80 2.58 -0.29
CA ASP A 438 -14.48 2.85 -1.55
C ASP A 438 -14.75 1.60 -2.40
N ILE A 439 -14.33 0.40 -1.96
CA ILE A 439 -14.30 -0.81 -2.78
C ILE A 439 -15.67 -1.21 -3.34
N THR A 440 -16.75 -1.03 -2.58
CA THR A 440 -18.11 -1.35 -3.03
C THR A 440 -18.56 -0.43 -4.15
N GLY A 441 -18.32 0.87 -4.01
CA GLY A 441 -18.61 1.86 -5.05
C GLY A 441 -17.74 1.71 -6.28
N MET A 442 -16.45 1.37 -6.11
CA MET A 442 -15.56 1.07 -7.24
C MET A 442 -16.03 -0.13 -8.06
N LYS A 443 -16.62 -1.13 -7.40
CA LYS A 443 -17.19 -2.32 -8.03
C LYS A 443 -18.49 -2.03 -8.76
N ALA A 444 -19.31 -1.14 -8.24
CA ALA A 444 -20.60 -0.74 -8.83
C ALA A 444 -20.42 0.20 -10.04
N ALA A 445 -19.33 0.97 -10.08
CA ALA A 445 -19.05 1.94 -11.13
C ALA A 445 -18.60 1.27 -12.45
N GLN A 446 -18.98 1.89 -13.58
CA GLN A 446 -18.47 1.51 -14.92
C GLN A 446 -16.99 1.90 -15.06
N GLY A 447 -16.56 2.95 -14.40
CA GLY A 447 -15.19 3.43 -14.43
C GLY A 447 -14.84 4.28 -13.21
N ILE A 448 -13.55 4.42 -12.98
CA ILE A 448 -12.98 5.14 -11.84
C ILE A 448 -12.05 6.23 -12.38
N LEU A 449 -12.24 7.44 -11.90
CA LEU A 449 -11.40 8.58 -12.20
C LEU A 449 -10.87 9.18 -10.91
N THR A 450 -9.55 9.33 -10.79
CA THR A 450 -8.94 10.00 -9.63
C THR A 450 -8.08 11.18 -10.03
N VAL A 451 -8.08 12.20 -9.17
CA VAL A 451 -7.26 13.41 -9.34
C VAL A 451 -5.80 13.11 -8.97
N ARG A 452 -5.60 12.31 -7.93
CA ARG A 452 -4.29 11.90 -7.42
C ARG A 452 -4.07 10.41 -7.61
N GLY A 453 -2.82 10.01 -7.53
CA GLY A 453 -2.40 8.62 -7.58
C GLY A 453 -1.68 8.24 -8.86
N GLY A 454 -0.70 7.35 -8.74
CA GLY A 454 0.05 6.76 -9.82
C GLY A 454 -0.46 5.37 -10.21
N MET A 455 0.32 4.66 -11.03
CA MET A 455 0.02 3.29 -11.47
C MET A 455 -0.03 2.26 -10.35
N THR A 456 0.50 2.61 -9.18
CA THR A 456 0.56 1.78 -7.98
C THR A 456 -0.40 2.22 -6.88
N SER A 457 -1.18 3.28 -7.13
CA SER A 457 -2.20 3.76 -6.20
C SER A 457 -3.29 2.72 -5.93
N HIS A 458 -4.01 2.88 -4.83
CA HIS A 458 -5.14 2.02 -4.48
C HIS A 458 -6.15 1.91 -5.63
N ALA A 459 -6.56 3.04 -6.23
CA ALA A 459 -7.46 3.05 -7.38
C ALA A 459 -6.95 2.19 -8.53
N ALA A 460 -5.70 2.36 -8.93
CA ALA A 460 -5.09 1.65 -10.04
C ALA A 460 -4.98 0.14 -9.80
N VAL A 461 -4.52 -0.25 -8.61
CA VAL A 461 -4.32 -1.68 -8.26
C VAL A 461 -5.66 -2.41 -8.15
N VAL A 462 -6.63 -1.81 -7.48
CA VAL A 462 -7.95 -2.42 -7.28
C VAL A 462 -8.73 -2.48 -8.59
N ALA A 463 -8.74 -1.40 -9.38
CA ALA A 463 -9.42 -1.38 -10.68
C ALA A 463 -8.89 -2.46 -11.63
N ARG A 464 -7.57 -2.64 -11.72
CA ARG A 464 -6.97 -3.74 -12.49
C ARG A 464 -7.41 -5.11 -11.99
N GLY A 465 -7.44 -5.28 -10.67
CA GLY A 465 -7.90 -6.53 -10.06
C GLY A 465 -9.37 -6.85 -10.35
N MET A 466 -10.19 -5.83 -10.58
CA MET A 466 -11.62 -5.95 -10.91
C MET A 466 -11.89 -5.97 -12.42
N GLY A 467 -10.93 -5.60 -13.26
CA GLY A 467 -11.14 -5.38 -14.70
C GLY A 467 -11.98 -4.13 -14.99
N THR A 468 -12.06 -3.20 -14.06
CA THR A 468 -12.82 -1.94 -14.21
C THR A 468 -11.95 -0.88 -14.86
N CYS A 469 -12.49 -0.16 -15.84
CA CYS A 469 -11.81 0.98 -16.46
C CYS A 469 -11.36 1.99 -15.40
N CYS A 470 -10.09 2.43 -15.47
CA CYS A 470 -9.57 3.40 -14.52
C CYS A 470 -8.61 4.39 -15.17
N VAL A 471 -8.88 5.67 -14.92
CA VAL A 471 -7.96 6.77 -15.19
C VAL A 471 -7.53 7.36 -13.86
N SER A 472 -6.24 7.33 -13.56
CA SER A 472 -5.68 7.77 -12.28
C SER A 472 -4.79 9.00 -12.45
N GLY A 473 -4.75 9.86 -11.44
CA GLY A 473 -3.76 10.94 -11.39
C GLY A 473 -4.00 12.07 -12.42
N CYS A 474 -5.24 12.42 -12.72
CA CYS A 474 -5.54 13.59 -13.54
C CYS A 474 -5.41 14.88 -12.72
N GLY A 475 -4.20 15.41 -12.60
CA GLY A 475 -3.89 16.61 -11.80
C GLY A 475 -4.49 17.90 -12.31
N ASP A 476 -5.02 17.92 -13.54
CA ASP A 476 -5.72 19.08 -14.12
C ASP A 476 -7.14 19.26 -13.56
N ILE A 477 -7.67 18.25 -12.87
CA ILE A 477 -8.97 18.33 -12.21
C ILE A 477 -8.84 19.14 -10.91
N ASN A 478 -9.65 20.19 -10.81
CA ASN A 478 -9.85 20.89 -9.54
C ASN A 478 -11.11 20.36 -8.86
N MET A 479 -10.90 19.56 -7.79
CA MET A 479 -11.94 18.83 -7.08
C MET A 479 -12.47 19.60 -5.88
N ASP A 480 -13.80 19.59 -5.74
CA ASP A 480 -14.55 20.06 -4.56
C ASP A 480 -15.51 18.94 -4.13
N GLU A 481 -14.99 18.00 -3.34
CA GLU A 481 -15.75 16.83 -2.91
C GLU A 481 -16.92 17.19 -2.00
N GLU A 482 -16.79 18.24 -1.18
CA GLU A 482 -17.85 18.67 -0.27
C GLU A 482 -19.10 19.14 -1.02
N ASN A 483 -18.90 19.88 -2.13
CA ASN A 483 -19.98 20.36 -2.96
C ASN A 483 -20.29 19.46 -4.16
N LYS A 484 -19.71 18.25 -4.19
CA LYS A 484 -19.91 17.24 -5.24
C LYS A 484 -19.77 17.83 -6.64
N LYS A 485 -18.62 18.46 -6.92
CA LYS A 485 -18.29 19.04 -8.22
C LYS A 485 -16.80 19.05 -8.48
N PHE A 486 -16.42 19.07 -9.73
CA PHE A 486 -15.05 19.37 -10.17
C PHE A 486 -15.03 20.22 -11.42
N THR A 487 -13.90 20.85 -11.69
CA THR A 487 -13.66 21.58 -12.94
C THR A 487 -12.50 20.94 -13.70
N LEU A 488 -12.64 20.83 -15.02
CA LEU A 488 -11.63 20.34 -15.94
C LEU A 488 -11.74 21.10 -17.26
N ALA A 489 -10.62 21.61 -17.76
CA ALA A 489 -10.57 22.43 -18.99
C ALA A 489 -11.59 23.58 -19.01
N GLY A 490 -11.82 24.23 -17.88
CA GLY A 490 -12.77 25.33 -17.75
C GLY A 490 -14.26 24.93 -17.71
N GLN A 491 -14.56 23.64 -17.75
CA GLN A 491 -15.93 23.12 -17.62
C GLN A 491 -16.16 22.60 -16.18
N THR A 492 -17.36 22.81 -15.66
CA THR A 492 -17.77 22.32 -14.34
C THR A 492 -18.67 21.11 -14.49
N PHE A 493 -18.32 20.05 -13.76
CA PHE A 493 -19.05 18.79 -13.67
C PHE A 493 -19.58 18.63 -12.25
N THR A 494 -20.86 18.38 -12.13
CA THR A 494 -21.58 18.13 -10.88
C THR A 494 -22.05 16.68 -10.83
N GLU A 495 -22.56 16.25 -9.70
CA GLU A 495 -23.19 14.94 -9.58
C GLU A 495 -24.27 14.76 -10.66
N GLY A 496 -24.20 13.65 -11.38
CA GLY A 496 -25.09 13.35 -12.51
C GLY A 496 -24.65 13.91 -13.87
N SER A 497 -23.59 14.73 -13.93
CA SER A 497 -22.99 15.12 -15.23
C SER A 497 -22.46 13.89 -15.95
N GLU A 498 -22.56 13.88 -17.27
CA GLU A 498 -22.11 12.75 -18.09
C GLU A 498 -20.64 12.91 -18.50
N ILE A 499 -19.85 11.87 -18.31
CA ILE A 499 -18.45 11.80 -18.76
C ILE A 499 -18.14 10.44 -19.38
N SER A 500 -17.08 10.42 -20.18
CA SER A 500 -16.48 9.20 -20.71
C SER A 500 -14.98 9.20 -20.39
N ILE A 501 -14.45 8.04 -20.00
CA ILE A 501 -13.03 7.87 -19.68
C ILE A 501 -12.46 6.67 -20.44
N ASP A 502 -11.25 6.84 -20.95
CA ASP A 502 -10.49 5.81 -21.64
C ASP A 502 -9.33 5.34 -20.74
N GLY A 503 -9.51 4.20 -20.13
CA GLY A 503 -8.51 3.61 -19.25
C GLY A 503 -7.27 3.09 -19.96
N THR A 504 -7.28 3.00 -21.30
CA THR A 504 -6.12 2.61 -22.11
C THR A 504 -5.22 3.81 -22.39
N THR A 505 -5.81 4.93 -22.79
CA THR A 505 -5.07 6.16 -23.15
C THR A 505 -4.92 7.16 -22.01
N GLY A 506 -5.78 7.06 -20.99
CA GLY A 506 -5.89 8.02 -19.89
C GLY A 506 -6.73 9.26 -20.23
N ASN A 507 -7.35 9.30 -21.38
CA ASN A 507 -8.13 10.47 -21.83
C ASN A 507 -9.50 10.54 -21.14
N ILE A 508 -9.96 11.78 -20.93
CA ILE A 508 -11.25 12.10 -20.32
C ILE A 508 -12.04 13.00 -21.28
N TYR A 509 -13.31 12.69 -21.46
CA TYR A 509 -14.19 13.38 -22.41
C TYR A 509 -15.49 13.82 -21.72
N ALA A 510 -16.05 14.96 -22.16
CA ALA A 510 -17.40 15.37 -21.76
C ALA A 510 -18.45 14.53 -22.48
N GLY A 511 -19.56 14.24 -21.79
CA GLY A 511 -20.68 13.49 -22.34
C GLY A 511 -20.44 12.00 -22.52
N ILE A 512 -21.39 11.34 -23.16
CA ILE A 512 -21.38 9.89 -23.41
C ILE A 512 -20.82 9.63 -24.81
N ILE A 513 -19.72 8.91 -24.88
CA ILE A 513 -19.20 8.31 -26.12
C ILE A 513 -19.73 6.88 -26.18
N PRO A 514 -20.41 6.46 -27.24
CA PRO A 514 -20.91 5.09 -27.37
C PRO A 514 -19.79 4.05 -27.26
N THR A 515 -20.09 2.92 -26.62
CA THR A 515 -19.19 1.80 -26.45
C THR A 515 -19.68 0.59 -27.22
#